data_c10de5b36004087237b82946270148be
#
_entry.id   c10de5b36004087237b82946270148be
#
_cell.length_a   1.000
_cell.length_b   1.000
_cell.length_c   1.000
_cell.angle_alpha   90.00
_cell.angle_beta   90.00
_cell.angle_gamma   90.00
#
_symmetry.space_group_name_H-M   'P 1'
#
loop_
_entity.id
_entity.type
_entity.pdbx_description
1 polymer ?
#
loop_
_entity_poly.entity_id
_entity_poly.type
_entity_poly.pdbx_seq_one_letter_code
_entity_poly.pdbx_strand_id
1 'polypeptide(L)'
;LLSYVDTYAGAEFTVIFSAPSLEYWQSHTNGDLDTYCTVFRVLASPLSARENVTLCFPGQEEWLISNPDAYDTPTELTAEAARSVMLLVLSGALQYRSAENYNSIDHFYTLVQDAVNSPADYPDLSDCELVFFGDSVMGNYQDFASIPGVVHALTGATVQNLAIGGSSATQISPDDNSFPNVVQHFLAEDSSSLSGKKELCFVINYGLNDYFIGYSTEEYQNGLRAGIRALRESYPDARIMVVSSNYILSFEKGTARIGDEGNVLEYYVAAAEETAAAENVDFLNINDALQWNENNAAEYLVDSIHPNEEGRFLFGVEVIRALQGRII
;
A
#
# COMPACT_ATOMS: atom_id res chain seq x y z
N LEU A 1 19.50 -26.10 14.25
CA LEU A 1 18.15 -25.55 14.48
C LEU A 1 17.16 -26.68 14.81
N LEU A 2 16.99 -27.71 13.96
CA LEU A 2 16.04 -28.80 14.19
C LEU A 2 16.22 -29.50 15.55
N SER A 3 17.45 -29.87 15.90
CA SER A 3 17.72 -30.48 17.21
C SER A 3 17.37 -29.56 18.38
N TYR A 4 17.49 -28.23 18.20
CA TYR A 4 17.09 -27.27 19.22
C TYR A 4 15.57 -27.19 19.35
N VAL A 5 14.85 -27.13 18.25
CA VAL A 5 13.37 -27.16 18.22
C VAL A 5 12.84 -28.44 18.87
N ASP A 6 13.42 -29.58 18.52
CA ASP A 6 13.01 -30.89 19.08
C ASP A 6 13.32 -31.01 20.58
N THR A 7 14.40 -30.38 21.05
CA THR A 7 14.76 -30.36 22.48
C THR A 7 13.78 -29.53 23.31
N TYR A 8 13.27 -28.44 22.75
CA TYR A 8 12.37 -27.54 23.43
C TYR A 8 10.95 -27.60 22.85
N ALA A 9 10.40 -28.80 22.71
CA ALA A 9 9.11 -29.07 22.10
C ALA A 9 7.91 -28.33 22.75
N GLY A 10 8.08 -27.83 23.98
CA GLY A 10 7.05 -27.04 24.68
C GLY A 10 7.14 -25.52 24.40
N ALA A 11 8.11 -25.08 23.62
CA ALA A 11 8.26 -23.67 23.22
C ALA A 11 7.78 -23.48 21.79
N GLU A 12 7.16 -22.30 21.53
CA GLU A 12 6.82 -21.87 20.18
C GLU A 12 8.03 -21.19 19.51
N PHE A 13 8.30 -21.54 18.28
CA PHE A 13 9.40 -20.99 17.49
C PHE A 13 8.85 -20.26 16.26
N THR A 14 9.35 -19.06 16.07
CA THR A 14 9.18 -18.34 14.80
C THR A 14 10.52 -18.30 14.08
N VAL A 15 10.58 -18.87 12.88
CA VAL A 15 11.77 -18.90 12.03
C VAL A 15 11.55 -17.97 10.86
N ILE A 16 12.37 -16.94 10.76
CA ILE A 16 12.32 -15.94 9.69
C ILE A 16 13.47 -16.23 8.74
N PHE A 17 13.16 -16.42 7.45
CA PHE A 17 14.17 -16.54 6.40
C PHE A 17 14.43 -15.16 5.81
N SER A 18 15.69 -14.77 5.69
CA SER A 18 16.06 -13.53 4.99
C SER A 18 15.81 -13.66 3.49
N ALA A 19 15.44 -12.55 2.84
CA ALA A 19 15.31 -12.46 1.39
C ALA A 19 16.21 -11.33 0.90
N PRO A 20 17.14 -11.60 -0.04
CA PRO A 20 17.89 -10.56 -0.74
C PRO A 20 16.97 -9.66 -1.57
N SER A 21 17.40 -8.41 -1.79
CA SER A 21 16.70 -7.45 -2.65
C SER A 21 16.69 -7.89 -4.13
N LEU A 22 15.80 -7.31 -4.94
CA LEU A 22 15.83 -7.52 -6.39
C LEU A 22 17.15 -7.05 -7.02
N GLU A 23 17.77 -5.97 -6.50
CA GLU A 23 19.08 -5.51 -6.93
C GLU A 23 20.16 -6.59 -6.78
N TYR A 24 20.14 -7.34 -5.68
CA TYR A 24 21.02 -8.49 -5.50
C TYR A 24 20.84 -9.51 -6.64
N TRP A 25 19.59 -9.88 -6.95
CA TRP A 25 19.29 -10.88 -7.96
C TRP A 25 19.58 -10.42 -9.37
N GLN A 26 19.45 -9.13 -9.67
CA GLN A 26 19.82 -8.56 -10.99
C GLN A 26 21.30 -8.71 -11.31
N SER A 27 22.16 -8.82 -10.29
CA SER A 27 23.59 -9.04 -10.44
C SER A 27 24.01 -10.52 -10.40
N HIS A 28 23.06 -11.46 -10.23
CA HIS A 28 23.29 -12.89 -10.07
C HIS A 28 22.66 -13.71 -11.20
N THR A 29 23.10 -14.94 -11.36
CA THR A 29 22.57 -15.82 -12.39
C THR A 29 21.29 -16.53 -11.93
N ASN A 30 20.48 -17.02 -12.88
CA ASN A 30 19.34 -17.87 -12.57
C ASN A 30 19.73 -19.12 -11.76
N GLY A 31 20.93 -19.65 -11.95
CA GLY A 31 21.44 -20.79 -11.18
C GLY A 31 21.68 -20.48 -9.71
N ASP A 32 22.00 -19.24 -9.36
CA ASP A 32 22.13 -18.79 -7.98
C ASP A 32 20.75 -18.72 -7.31
N LEU A 33 19.74 -18.23 -8.02
CA LEU A 33 18.34 -18.22 -7.56
C LEU A 33 17.79 -19.63 -7.37
N ASP A 34 18.03 -20.54 -8.33
CA ASP A 34 17.65 -21.94 -8.23
C ASP A 34 18.28 -22.62 -7.00
N THR A 35 19.55 -22.32 -6.74
CA THR A 35 20.26 -22.80 -5.56
C THR A 35 19.66 -22.27 -4.28
N TYR A 36 19.38 -20.97 -4.20
CA TYR A 36 18.75 -20.32 -3.04
C TYR A 36 17.39 -20.96 -2.73
N CYS A 37 16.52 -21.07 -3.74
CA CYS A 37 15.20 -21.66 -3.58
C CYS A 37 15.25 -23.15 -3.18
N THR A 38 16.24 -23.88 -3.69
CA THR A 38 16.47 -25.28 -3.31
C THR A 38 16.89 -25.41 -1.85
N VAL A 39 17.85 -24.59 -1.41
CA VAL A 39 18.31 -24.55 -0.02
C VAL A 39 17.15 -24.15 0.92
N PHE A 40 16.36 -23.14 0.54
CA PHE A 40 15.17 -22.75 1.29
C PHE A 40 14.24 -23.97 1.50
N ARG A 41 13.85 -24.66 0.43
CA ARG A 41 12.95 -25.83 0.51
C ARG A 41 13.51 -26.95 1.40
N VAL A 42 14.80 -27.23 1.29
CA VAL A 42 15.48 -28.24 2.11
C VAL A 42 15.45 -27.88 3.60
N LEU A 43 15.57 -26.60 3.93
CA LEU A 43 15.55 -26.13 5.32
C LEU A 43 14.12 -25.98 5.86
N ALA A 44 13.21 -25.47 5.06
CA ALA A 44 11.84 -25.19 5.47
C ALA A 44 11.00 -26.46 5.67
N SER A 45 11.14 -27.46 4.78
CA SER A 45 10.35 -28.69 4.83
C SER A 45 10.36 -29.40 6.18
N PRO A 46 11.52 -29.73 6.77
CA PRO A 46 11.53 -30.40 8.06
C PRO A 46 11.09 -29.50 9.23
N LEU A 47 11.17 -28.18 9.09
CA LEU A 47 10.70 -27.23 10.11
C LEU A 47 9.17 -27.10 10.07
N SER A 48 8.58 -27.01 8.88
CA SER A 48 7.12 -26.90 8.69
C SER A 48 6.36 -28.13 9.20
N ALA A 49 7.03 -29.29 9.29
CA ALA A 49 6.43 -30.50 9.82
C ALA A 49 6.25 -30.49 11.34
N ARG A 50 6.68 -29.45 12.05
CA ARG A 50 6.60 -29.32 13.51
C ARG A 50 5.49 -28.37 13.91
N GLU A 51 4.57 -28.83 14.76
CA GLU A 51 3.41 -28.05 15.20
C GLU A 51 3.78 -26.78 15.96
N ASN A 52 4.94 -26.76 16.62
CA ASN A 52 5.43 -25.61 17.40
C ASN A 52 6.36 -24.68 16.61
N VAL A 53 6.40 -24.78 15.28
CA VAL A 53 7.21 -23.93 14.42
C VAL A 53 6.33 -23.13 13.48
N THR A 54 6.50 -21.82 13.49
CA THR A 54 5.95 -20.90 12.50
C THR A 54 7.09 -20.43 11.58
N LEU A 55 6.92 -20.59 10.28
CA LEU A 55 7.87 -20.09 9.29
C LEU A 55 7.38 -18.76 8.75
N CYS A 56 8.29 -17.82 8.54
CA CYS A 56 8.05 -16.52 7.92
C CYS A 56 9.07 -16.28 6.83
N PHE A 57 8.61 -15.85 5.67
CA PHE A 57 9.46 -15.55 4.51
C PHE A 57 9.11 -14.20 3.91
N PRO A 58 9.79 -13.12 4.32
CA PRO A 58 9.54 -11.77 3.80
C PRO A 58 9.81 -11.62 2.30
N GLY A 59 10.53 -12.54 1.68
CA GLY A 59 10.85 -12.51 0.26
C GLY A 59 9.67 -12.63 -0.71
N GLN A 60 8.50 -13.02 -0.21
CA GLN A 60 7.27 -12.97 -1.00
C GLN A 60 6.67 -11.56 -1.07
N GLU A 61 7.13 -10.65 -0.21
CA GLU A 61 6.67 -9.28 -0.13
C GLU A 61 7.38 -8.45 -1.22
N GLU A 62 6.76 -8.33 -2.38
CA GLU A 62 7.34 -7.63 -3.52
C GLU A 62 7.69 -6.18 -3.19
N TRP A 63 6.84 -5.49 -2.40
CA TRP A 63 7.12 -4.13 -1.91
C TRP A 63 8.42 -4.03 -1.11
N LEU A 64 8.84 -5.10 -0.42
CA LEU A 64 10.06 -5.13 0.36
C LEU A 64 11.27 -5.42 -0.54
N ILE A 65 11.22 -6.50 -1.31
CA ILE A 65 12.38 -6.93 -2.11
C ILE A 65 12.71 -5.99 -3.28
N SER A 66 11.72 -5.25 -3.78
CA SER A 66 11.90 -4.24 -4.83
C SER A 66 12.32 -2.87 -4.30
N ASN A 67 12.31 -2.65 -2.98
CA ASN A 67 12.68 -1.38 -2.38
C ASN A 67 14.18 -1.34 -1.99
N PRO A 68 15.06 -0.65 -2.74
CA PRO A 68 16.47 -0.55 -2.41
C PRO A 68 16.73 0.12 -1.05
N ASP A 69 15.88 1.07 -0.64
CA ASP A 69 16.02 1.79 0.64
C ASP A 69 15.64 0.93 1.86
N ALA A 70 15.02 -0.23 1.64
CA ALA A 70 14.77 -1.20 2.69
C ALA A 70 16.03 -1.98 3.10
N TYR A 71 17.14 -1.79 2.40
CA TYR A 71 18.37 -2.56 2.60
C TYR A 71 19.58 -1.66 2.87
N ASP A 72 20.36 -1.98 3.91
CA ASP A 72 21.69 -1.38 4.17
C ASP A 72 22.74 -1.96 3.20
N THR A 73 22.56 -3.24 2.83
CA THR A 73 23.31 -3.93 1.77
C THR A 73 22.31 -4.77 0.99
N PRO A 74 22.60 -5.22 -0.24
CA PRO A 74 21.65 -6.01 -1.03
C PRO A 74 21.06 -7.28 -0.35
N THR A 75 21.61 -7.67 0.80
CA THR A 75 21.19 -8.87 1.56
C THR A 75 20.79 -8.58 3.01
N GLU A 76 20.94 -7.34 3.49
CA GLU A 76 20.68 -6.96 4.88
C GLU A 76 19.71 -5.80 4.94
N LEU A 77 18.56 -6.02 5.58
CA LEU A 77 17.54 -4.99 5.78
C LEU A 77 18.06 -3.87 6.69
N THR A 78 17.64 -2.65 6.39
CA THR A 78 17.77 -1.52 7.32
C THR A 78 17.07 -1.84 8.65
N ALA A 79 17.43 -1.14 9.71
CA ALA A 79 16.77 -1.31 11.00
C ALA A 79 15.26 -1.00 10.96
N GLU A 80 14.86 -0.07 10.09
CA GLU A 80 13.47 0.32 9.91
C GLU A 80 12.67 -0.76 9.15
N ALA A 81 13.20 -1.25 8.03
CA ALA A 81 12.59 -2.34 7.28
C ALA A 81 12.52 -3.62 8.12
N ALA A 82 13.57 -3.97 8.85
CA ALA A 82 13.59 -5.11 9.77
C ALA A 82 12.52 -4.97 10.87
N ARG A 83 12.29 -3.76 11.39
CA ARG A 83 11.23 -3.48 12.36
C ARG A 83 9.84 -3.69 11.73
N SER A 84 9.61 -3.22 10.50
CA SER A 84 8.35 -3.39 9.79
C SER A 84 8.07 -4.88 9.53
N VAL A 85 9.05 -5.63 9.05
CA VAL A 85 8.95 -7.11 8.91
C VAL A 85 8.61 -7.77 10.25
N MET A 86 9.27 -7.36 11.34
CA MET A 86 8.99 -7.91 12.66
C MET A 86 7.55 -7.63 13.13
N LEU A 87 7.01 -6.44 12.86
CA LEU A 87 5.62 -6.11 13.18
C LEU A 87 4.65 -6.98 12.39
N LEU A 88 4.90 -7.22 11.12
CA LEU A 88 4.10 -8.13 10.28
C LEU A 88 4.18 -9.57 10.79
N VAL A 89 5.35 -10.04 11.19
CA VAL A 89 5.52 -11.36 11.82
C VAL A 89 4.72 -11.46 13.12
N LEU A 90 4.82 -10.46 14.01
CA LEU A 90 4.14 -10.47 15.30
C LEU A 90 2.62 -10.30 15.17
N SER A 91 2.15 -9.61 14.17
CA SER A 91 0.70 -9.49 13.87
C SER A 91 0.11 -10.74 13.24
N GLY A 92 0.94 -11.67 12.79
CA GLY A 92 0.53 -12.87 12.07
C GLY A 92 0.36 -12.69 10.57
N ALA A 93 0.62 -11.51 10.03
CA ALA A 93 0.47 -11.23 8.61
C ALA A 93 1.44 -12.03 7.72
N LEU A 94 2.63 -12.38 8.24
CA LEU A 94 3.63 -13.18 7.54
C LEU A 94 3.73 -14.63 8.06
N GLN A 95 2.66 -15.19 8.60
CA GLN A 95 2.71 -16.57 9.14
C GLN A 95 2.39 -17.62 8.08
N TYR A 96 3.27 -18.59 7.95
CA TYR A 96 3.13 -19.75 7.07
C TYR A 96 3.10 -21.03 7.88
N ARG A 97 1.92 -21.59 8.12
CA ARG A 97 1.74 -22.79 8.97
C ARG A 97 1.50 -24.09 8.22
N SER A 98 1.51 -24.15 6.89
CA SER A 98 1.18 -25.41 6.20
C SER A 98 2.13 -25.76 5.07
N ALA A 99 2.19 -27.06 4.73
CA ALA A 99 2.90 -27.56 3.56
C ALA A 99 2.39 -26.97 2.23
N GLU A 100 1.20 -26.37 2.22
CA GLU A 100 0.62 -25.68 1.08
C GLU A 100 1.33 -24.34 0.80
N ASN A 101 2.07 -23.81 1.77
CA ASN A 101 2.79 -22.53 1.66
C ASN A 101 4.17 -22.62 1.02
N TYR A 102 4.53 -23.73 0.40
CA TYR A 102 5.66 -23.77 -0.54
C TYR A 102 5.45 -22.87 -1.74
N ASN A 103 4.21 -22.48 -2.00
CA ASN A 103 3.86 -21.51 -3.05
C ASN A 103 4.55 -20.15 -2.83
N SER A 104 4.89 -19.77 -1.60
CA SER A 104 5.58 -18.51 -1.32
C SER A 104 6.99 -18.44 -1.92
N ILE A 105 7.75 -19.55 -1.89
CA ILE A 105 9.06 -19.57 -2.52
C ILE A 105 8.95 -19.67 -4.05
N ASP A 106 7.92 -20.33 -4.55
CA ASP A 106 7.65 -20.38 -5.98
C ASP A 106 7.16 -19.02 -6.48
N HIS A 107 6.37 -18.32 -5.69
CA HIS A 107 5.98 -16.94 -5.97
C HIS A 107 7.19 -16.01 -5.97
N PHE A 108 8.03 -16.06 -4.94
CA PHE A 108 9.30 -15.32 -4.90
C PHE A 108 10.19 -15.62 -6.11
N TYR A 109 10.33 -16.92 -6.47
CA TYR A 109 11.08 -17.32 -7.66
C TYR A 109 10.54 -16.67 -8.92
N THR A 110 9.23 -16.68 -9.10
CA THR A 110 8.55 -16.05 -10.24
C THR A 110 8.75 -14.53 -10.24
N LEU A 111 8.56 -13.86 -9.09
CA LEU A 111 8.78 -12.42 -8.97
C LEU A 111 10.21 -12.03 -9.36
N VAL A 112 11.21 -12.75 -8.85
CA VAL A 112 12.60 -12.46 -9.17
C VAL A 112 12.88 -12.74 -10.65
N GLN A 113 12.39 -13.86 -11.19
CA GLN A 113 12.54 -14.18 -12.62
C GLN A 113 11.92 -13.11 -13.52
N ASP A 114 10.71 -12.67 -13.19
CA ASP A 114 10.02 -11.64 -13.96
C ASP A 114 10.74 -10.29 -13.83
N ALA A 115 11.21 -9.91 -12.66
CA ALA A 115 11.96 -8.68 -12.44
C ALA A 115 13.34 -8.67 -13.13
N VAL A 116 14.01 -9.83 -13.18
CA VAL A 116 15.34 -9.96 -13.86
C VAL A 116 15.19 -10.03 -15.38
N ASN A 117 14.16 -10.74 -15.88
CA ASN A 117 13.98 -10.97 -17.31
C ASN A 117 13.12 -9.88 -17.99
N SER A 118 12.29 -9.21 -17.23
CA SER A 118 11.43 -8.12 -17.69
C SER A 118 11.33 -7.10 -16.54
N PRO A 119 12.38 -6.28 -16.33
CA PRO A 119 12.29 -5.23 -15.33
C PRO A 119 11.04 -4.40 -15.68
N ALA A 120 10.10 -4.35 -14.76
CA ALA A 120 8.95 -3.47 -14.91
C ALA A 120 9.54 -2.06 -15.05
N ASP A 121 9.32 -1.42 -16.21
CA ASP A 121 9.75 -0.04 -16.44
C ASP A 121 8.85 0.89 -15.60
N TYR A 122 9.07 0.90 -14.29
CA TYR A 122 8.50 1.95 -13.47
C TYR A 122 9.28 3.24 -13.74
N PRO A 123 8.60 4.39 -13.78
CA PRO A 123 9.26 5.66 -14.03
C PRO A 123 10.23 5.98 -12.89
N ASP A 124 11.38 6.52 -13.21
CA ASP A 124 12.20 7.19 -12.21
C ASP A 124 11.52 8.51 -11.81
N LEU A 125 10.96 8.53 -10.59
CA LEU A 125 10.35 9.70 -9.96
C LEU A 125 11.21 10.26 -8.82
N SER A 126 12.51 9.97 -8.80
CA SER A 126 13.42 10.42 -7.74
C SER A 126 13.48 11.94 -7.59
N ASP A 127 13.14 12.70 -8.63
CA ASP A 127 12.99 14.16 -8.62
C ASP A 127 11.60 14.64 -8.18
N CYS A 128 10.68 13.73 -7.90
CA CYS A 128 9.31 14.04 -7.47
C CYS A 128 9.15 13.92 -5.96
N GLU A 129 8.28 14.75 -5.42
CA GLU A 129 7.77 14.64 -4.05
C GLU A 129 6.27 14.42 -4.10
N LEU A 130 5.81 13.34 -3.46
CA LEU A 130 4.42 12.94 -3.43
C LEU A 130 3.90 13.06 -2.00
N VAL A 131 2.81 13.80 -1.82
CA VAL A 131 2.14 13.92 -0.52
C VAL A 131 0.78 13.24 -0.62
N PHE A 132 0.56 12.21 0.18
CA PHE A 132 -0.65 11.42 0.21
C PHE A 132 -1.58 11.90 1.33
N PHE A 133 -2.81 12.24 0.96
CA PHE A 133 -3.93 12.48 1.86
C PHE A 133 -4.95 11.36 1.68
N GLY A 134 -5.50 10.86 2.76
CA GLY A 134 -6.47 9.77 2.67
C GLY A 134 -6.99 9.31 4.01
N ASP A 135 -7.71 8.22 3.97
CA ASP A 135 -8.26 7.54 5.12
C ASP A 135 -7.42 6.29 5.52
N SER A 136 -8.06 5.28 6.10
CA SER A 136 -7.39 4.06 6.53
C SER A 136 -6.78 3.24 5.39
N VAL A 137 -7.29 3.37 4.17
CA VAL A 137 -6.72 2.65 3.01
C VAL A 137 -5.27 3.06 2.77
N MET A 138 -4.97 4.36 2.88
CA MET A 138 -3.61 4.88 2.77
C MET A 138 -2.88 4.92 4.11
N GLY A 139 -3.60 5.09 5.24
CA GLY A 139 -3.06 5.44 6.54
C GLY A 139 -2.92 4.31 7.56
N ASN A 140 -3.46 3.11 7.33
CA ASN A 140 -3.31 1.99 8.26
C ASN A 140 -1.86 1.51 8.40
N TYR A 141 -1.06 1.74 7.38
CA TYR A 141 0.37 1.45 7.34
C TYR A 141 1.11 2.74 6.99
N GLN A 142 2.15 3.06 7.74
CA GLN A 142 2.92 4.31 7.59
C GLN A 142 4.39 4.04 7.20
N ASP A 143 4.63 2.85 6.67
CA ASP A 143 5.96 2.35 6.29
C ASP A 143 5.94 1.74 4.87
N PHE A 144 6.94 0.96 4.55
CA PHE A 144 7.09 0.29 3.26
C PHE A 144 5.90 -0.59 2.85
N ALA A 145 5.11 -1.06 3.80
CA ALA A 145 3.91 -1.86 3.53
C ALA A 145 2.69 -1.02 3.11
N SER A 146 2.77 0.29 3.16
CA SER A 146 1.70 1.20 2.73
C SER A 146 1.65 1.34 1.21
N ILE A 147 0.49 1.77 0.67
CA ILE A 147 0.39 2.11 -0.75
C ILE A 147 1.39 3.22 -1.13
N PRO A 148 1.53 4.32 -0.35
CA PRO A 148 2.59 5.29 -0.58
C PRO A 148 4.01 4.71 -0.52
N GLY A 149 4.24 3.74 0.40
CA GLY A 149 5.52 3.04 0.50
C GLY A 149 5.87 2.23 -0.75
N VAL A 150 4.89 1.55 -1.34
CA VAL A 150 5.05 0.85 -2.62
C VAL A 150 5.43 1.82 -3.74
N VAL A 151 4.76 2.98 -3.81
CA VAL A 151 5.08 4.01 -4.82
C VAL A 151 6.52 4.50 -4.64
N HIS A 152 6.95 4.78 -3.39
CA HIS A 152 8.34 5.14 -3.09
C HIS A 152 9.32 4.06 -3.56
N ALA A 153 9.08 2.80 -3.15
CA ALA A 153 9.95 1.67 -3.43
C ALA A 153 10.18 1.43 -4.94
N LEU A 154 9.12 1.58 -5.74
CA LEU A 154 9.17 1.27 -7.17
C LEU A 154 9.65 2.45 -8.04
N THR A 155 9.64 3.68 -7.52
CA THR A 155 9.90 4.87 -8.34
C THR A 155 11.00 5.78 -7.81
N GLY A 156 11.47 5.58 -6.58
CA GLY A 156 12.41 6.47 -5.91
C GLY A 156 11.84 7.83 -5.52
N ALA A 157 10.52 8.07 -5.69
CA ALA A 157 9.88 9.32 -5.30
C ALA A 157 10.03 9.57 -3.79
N THR A 158 10.26 10.80 -3.38
CA THR A 158 10.10 11.16 -1.96
C THR A 158 8.62 11.16 -1.61
N VAL A 159 8.24 10.49 -0.53
CA VAL A 159 6.84 10.30 -0.16
C VAL A 159 6.57 10.78 1.27
N GLN A 160 5.48 11.54 1.45
CA GLN A 160 4.89 11.84 2.75
C GLN A 160 3.49 11.24 2.81
N ASN A 161 3.20 10.44 3.84
CA ASN A 161 1.89 9.86 4.05
C ASN A 161 1.18 10.58 5.21
N LEU A 162 0.24 11.47 4.90
CA LEU A 162 -0.57 12.24 5.83
C LEU A 162 -1.99 11.67 6.01
N ALA A 163 -2.22 10.47 5.52
CA ALA A 163 -3.51 9.81 5.65
C ALA A 163 -3.80 9.41 7.11
N ILE A 164 -5.06 9.56 7.52
CA ILE A 164 -5.52 9.30 8.89
C ILE A 164 -6.67 8.30 8.85
N GLY A 165 -6.50 7.16 9.53
CA GLY A 165 -7.55 6.14 9.61
C GLY A 165 -8.88 6.70 10.15
N GLY A 166 -9.98 6.36 9.49
CA GLY A 166 -11.33 6.81 9.88
C GLY A 166 -11.68 8.23 9.42
N SER A 167 -10.79 8.95 8.76
CA SER A 167 -11.07 10.31 8.27
C SER A 167 -11.96 10.32 7.03
N SER A 168 -12.67 11.43 6.80
CA SER A 168 -13.57 11.68 5.68
C SER A 168 -13.14 12.92 4.90
N ALA A 169 -13.64 13.09 3.68
CA ALA A 169 -13.49 14.37 3.00
C ALA A 169 -14.45 15.41 3.58
N THR A 170 -15.61 14.99 4.05
CA THR A 170 -16.62 15.87 4.65
C THR A 170 -16.15 16.45 5.99
N GLN A 171 -16.13 17.77 6.09
CA GLN A 171 -15.80 18.51 7.31
C GLN A 171 -17.06 18.76 8.12
N ILE A 172 -17.07 18.33 9.38
CA ILE A 172 -18.20 18.55 10.32
C ILE A 172 -17.83 19.49 11.47
N SER A 173 -16.54 19.66 11.76
CA SER A 173 -16.06 20.60 12.76
C SER A 173 -14.69 21.18 12.35
N PRO A 174 -14.30 22.32 12.92
CA PRO A 174 -12.97 22.90 12.64
C PRO A 174 -11.77 22.04 13.09
N ASP A 175 -12.00 21.10 14.00
CA ASP A 175 -10.94 20.33 14.65
C ASP A 175 -11.04 18.82 14.34
N ASP A 176 -11.86 18.40 13.37
CA ASP A 176 -11.92 17.01 12.94
C ASP A 176 -10.77 16.65 11.99
N ASN A 177 -10.58 15.34 11.74
CA ASN A 177 -9.56 14.82 10.82
C ASN A 177 -10.04 14.81 9.36
N SER A 178 -10.96 15.68 8.96
CA SER A 178 -11.42 15.77 7.59
C SER A 178 -10.33 16.30 6.65
N PHE A 179 -10.43 15.95 5.39
CA PHE A 179 -9.45 16.35 4.38
C PHE A 179 -9.15 17.87 4.39
N PRO A 180 -10.13 18.80 4.45
CA PRO A 180 -9.82 20.23 4.54
C PRO A 180 -8.97 20.59 5.77
N ASN A 181 -9.23 19.99 6.92
CA ASN A 181 -8.48 20.27 8.14
C ASN A 181 -7.07 19.68 8.10
N VAL A 182 -6.90 18.46 7.57
CA VAL A 182 -5.58 17.86 7.37
C VAL A 182 -4.75 18.71 6.41
N VAL A 183 -5.35 19.24 5.34
CA VAL A 183 -4.67 20.17 4.44
C VAL A 183 -4.27 21.45 5.18
N GLN A 184 -5.15 22.05 5.98
CA GLN A 184 -4.81 23.27 6.75
C GLN A 184 -3.64 23.00 7.72
N HIS A 185 -3.64 21.85 8.39
CA HIS A 185 -2.54 21.45 9.27
C HIS A 185 -1.22 21.31 8.48
N PHE A 186 -1.27 20.57 7.36
CA PHE A 186 -0.12 20.43 6.47
C PHE A 186 0.45 21.79 6.03
N LEU A 187 -0.41 22.70 5.61
CA LEU A 187 0.03 24.03 5.17
C LEU A 187 0.65 24.86 6.31
N ALA A 188 0.19 24.67 7.54
CA ALA A 188 0.66 25.42 8.70
C ALA A 188 1.97 24.87 9.29
N GLU A 189 2.14 23.54 9.35
CA GLU A 189 3.18 22.91 10.13
C GLU A 189 4.10 22.00 9.30
N ASP A 190 3.51 21.15 8.44
CA ASP A 190 4.24 20.09 7.76
C ASP A 190 4.83 20.52 6.40
N SER A 191 4.34 21.61 5.81
CA SER A 191 4.83 22.08 4.52
C SER A 191 6.32 22.46 4.52
N SER A 192 6.90 22.73 5.69
CA SER A 192 8.33 22.99 5.83
C SER A 192 9.18 21.72 5.69
N SER A 193 8.58 20.54 5.76
CA SER A 193 9.24 19.24 5.59
C SER A 193 9.42 18.85 4.13
N LEU A 194 8.80 19.59 3.19
CA LEU A 194 8.98 19.33 1.75
C LEU A 194 10.46 19.44 1.37
N SER A 195 10.93 18.43 0.66
CA SER A 195 12.34 18.28 0.29
C SER A 195 12.82 19.32 -0.73
N GLY A 196 11.89 20.07 -1.34
CA GLY A 196 12.16 21.01 -2.41
C GLY A 196 12.51 20.35 -3.75
N LYS A 197 12.06 19.11 -3.93
CA LYS A 197 12.15 18.40 -5.21
C LYS A 197 11.50 19.21 -6.33
N LYS A 198 11.90 18.90 -7.56
CA LYS A 198 11.50 19.68 -8.75
C LYS A 198 10.00 19.59 -9.03
N GLU A 199 9.38 18.43 -8.77
CA GLU A 199 7.98 18.18 -9.02
C GLU A 199 7.25 17.78 -7.73
N LEU A 200 6.15 18.47 -7.45
CA LEU A 200 5.28 18.19 -6.30
C LEU A 200 3.94 17.67 -6.79
N CYS A 201 3.50 16.56 -6.23
CA CYS A 201 2.18 16.00 -6.51
C CYS A 201 1.45 15.63 -5.22
N PHE A 202 0.18 16.04 -5.13
CA PHE A 202 -0.74 15.67 -4.07
C PHE A 202 -1.64 14.53 -4.55
N VAL A 203 -1.67 13.42 -3.82
CA VAL A 203 -2.52 12.26 -4.09
C VAL A 203 -3.59 12.19 -3.00
N ILE A 204 -4.86 12.20 -3.39
CA ILE A 204 -6.01 12.35 -2.49
C ILE A 204 -6.93 11.13 -2.64
N ASN A 205 -7.13 10.37 -1.54
CA ASN A 205 -7.99 9.19 -1.54
C ASN A 205 -8.93 9.19 -0.34
N TYR A 206 -10.17 9.61 -0.55
CA TYR A 206 -11.26 9.64 0.43
C TYR A 206 -12.55 9.14 -0.19
N GLY A 207 -13.56 8.92 0.65
CA GLY A 207 -14.92 8.60 0.25
C GLY A 207 -15.49 7.36 0.93
N LEU A 208 -14.65 6.43 1.39
CA LEU A 208 -15.12 5.24 2.12
C LEU A 208 -15.81 5.63 3.42
N ASN A 209 -15.20 6.48 4.24
CA ASN A 209 -15.81 6.91 5.50
C ASN A 209 -17.00 7.83 5.27
N ASP A 210 -16.95 8.67 4.22
CA ASP A 210 -18.11 9.49 3.83
C ASP A 210 -19.32 8.60 3.50
N TYR A 211 -19.08 7.52 2.75
CA TYR A 211 -20.11 6.51 2.45
C TYR A 211 -20.61 5.79 3.70
N PHE A 212 -19.71 5.30 4.59
CA PHE A 212 -20.10 4.55 5.79
C PHE A 212 -20.84 5.41 6.82
N ILE A 213 -20.44 6.65 6.99
CA ILE A 213 -21.09 7.60 7.91
C ILE A 213 -22.44 8.06 7.33
N GLY A 214 -22.59 8.06 6.00
CA GLY A 214 -23.80 8.44 5.30
C GLY A 214 -23.89 9.94 5.04
N TYR A 215 -22.75 10.62 4.88
CA TYR A 215 -22.73 11.98 4.35
C TYR A 215 -23.27 11.99 2.91
N SER A 216 -23.91 13.07 2.51
CA SER A 216 -24.34 13.21 1.12
C SER A 216 -23.14 13.36 0.18
N THR A 217 -23.33 12.95 -1.08
CA THR A 217 -22.30 13.19 -2.10
C THR A 217 -21.97 14.67 -2.29
N GLU A 218 -22.92 15.58 -2.03
CA GLU A 218 -22.69 17.03 -2.05
C GLU A 218 -21.75 17.48 -0.92
N GLU A 219 -21.94 16.98 0.32
CA GLU A 219 -21.04 17.29 1.44
C GLU A 219 -19.63 16.74 1.15
N TYR A 220 -19.53 15.52 0.65
CA TYR A 220 -18.28 14.90 0.22
C TYR A 220 -17.57 15.74 -0.85
N GLN A 221 -18.28 16.14 -1.93
CA GLN A 221 -17.72 16.99 -2.98
C GLN A 221 -17.26 18.34 -2.43
N ASN A 222 -18.01 18.93 -1.51
CA ASN A 222 -17.64 20.22 -0.90
C ASN A 222 -16.35 20.11 -0.10
N GLY A 223 -16.16 19.02 0.65
CA GLY A 223 -14.93 18.75 1.37
C GLY A 223 -13.74 18.54 0.43
N LEU A 224 -13.90 17.74 -0.64
CA LEU A 224 -12.85 17.56 -1.65
C LEU A 224 -12.46 18.90 -2.29
N ARG A 225 -13.44 19.72 -2.73
CA ARG A 225 -13.17 21.03 -3.33
C ARG A 225 -12.43 21.96 -2.38
N ALA A 226 -12.82 21.98 -1.11
CA ALA A 226 -12.18 22.85 -0.12
C ALA A 226 -10.68 22.52 0.03
N GLY A 227 -10.34 21.26 0.20
CA GLY A 227 -8.93 20.83 0.30
C GLY A 227 -8.14 21.07 -0.99
N ILE A 228 -8.70 20.66 -2.15
CA ILE A 228 -8.05 20.87 -3.46
C ILE A 228 -7.74 22.35 -3.70
N ARG A 229 -8.68 23.25 -3.42
CA ARG A 229 -8.49 24.68 -3.62
C ARG A 229 -7.44 25.27 -2.69
N ALA A 230 -7.41 24.84 -1.43
CA ALA A 230 -6.39 25.28 -0.48
C ALA A 230 -4.97 24.85 -0.91
N LEU A 231 -4.83 23.60 -1.39
CA LEU A 231 -3.56 23.10 -1.95
C LEU A 231 -3.14 23.91 -3.18
N ARG A 232 -4.08 24.16 -4.11
CA ARG A 232 -3.79 24.92 -5.34
C ARG A 232 -3.44 26.38 -5.07
N GLU A 233 -4.08 27.02 -4.09
CA GLU A 233 -3.76 28.38 -3.70
C GLU A 233 -2.33 28.49 -3.18
N SER A 234 -1.88 27.50 -2.40
CA SER A 234 -0.55 27.46 -1.80
C SER A 234 0.53 26.96 -2.77
N TYR A 235 0.17 26.02 -3.65
CA TYR A 235 1.07 25.36 -4.59
C TYR A 235 0.45 25.33 -6.00
N PRO A 236 0.42 26.48 -6.71
CA PRO A 236 -0.29 26.60 -8.00
C PRO A 236 0.27 25.71 -9.10
N ASP A 237 1.55 25.37 -9.03
CA ASP A 237 2.24 24.53 -10.01
C ASP A 237 2.24 23.04 -9.64
N ALA A 238 1.76 22.68 -8.44
CA ALA A 238 1.72 21.29 -8.02
C ALA A 238 0.64 20.50 -8.79
N ARG A 239 0.98 19.27 -9.12
CA ARG A 239 0.01 18.32 -9.64
C ARG A 239 -0.92 17.87 -8.52
N ILE A 240 -2.19 17.69 -8.81
CA ILE A 240 -3.16 17.15 -7.86
C ILE A 240 -3.89 16.00 -8.55
N MET A 241 -3.95 14.85 -7.89
CA MET A 241 -4.65 13.67 -8.36
C MET A 241 -5.63 13.17 -7.30
N VAL A 242 -6.88 13.03 -7.68
CA VAL A 242 -7.91 12.37 -6.86
C VAL A 242 -7.97 10.91 -7.28
N VAL A 243 -7.91 10.01 -6.29
CA VAL A 243 -8.06 8.57 -6.45
C VAL A 243 -9.37 8.16 -5.82
N SER A 244 -10.21 7.43 -6.54
CA SER A 244 -11.48 6.95 -6.00
C SER A 244 -11.28 5.96 -4.83
N SER A 245 -12.32 5.74 -4.04
CA SER A 245 -12.35 4.63 -3.08
C SER A 245 -12.25 3.29 -3.82
N ASN A 246 -11.57 2.29 -3.21
CA ASN A 246 -11.47 0.94 -3.76
C ASN A 246 -12.80 0.18 -3.60
N TYR A 247 -12.93 -0.91 -4.37
CA TYR A 247 -14.01 -1.87 -4.20
C TYR A 247 -13.99 -2.48 -2.79
N ILE A 248 -15.17 -2.69 -2.21
CA ILE A 248 -15.36 -3.37 -0.94
C ILE A 248 -16.31 -4.54 -1.12
N LEU A 249 -16.09 -5.63 -0.39
CA LEU A 249 -17.04 -6.72 -0.33
C LEU A 249 -18.27 -6.28 0.48
N SER A 250 -19.46 -6.67 0.02
CA SER A 250 -20.74 -6.29 0.61
C SER A 250 -20.73 -6.40 2.13
N PHE A 251 -20.87 -5.27 2.79
CA PHE A 251 -21.03 -5.20 4.24
C PHE A 251 -22.44 -5.62 4.61
N GLU A 252 -22.62 -6.72 5.32
CA GLU A 252 -23.89 -6.95 6.00
C GLU A 252 -24.07 -5.83 7.03
N LYS A 253 -25.08 -5.02 6.81
CA LYS A 253 -25.45 -3.81 7.51
C LYS A 253 -25.34 -3.93 9.03
N GLY A 254 -24.22 -3.50 9.56
CA GLY A 254 -24.19 -3.09 10.94
C GLY A 254 -24.01 -1.59 11.02
N THR A 255 -25.02 -0.77 10.93
CA THR A 255 -25.01 0.65 11.30
C THR A 255 -24.68 1.74 10.26
N ALA A 256 -24.20 1.46 9.07
CA ALA A 256 -24.12 2.51 8.06
C ALA A 256 -25.55 2.91 7.69
N ARG A 257 -25.94 4.11 8.07
CA ARG A 257 -27.17 4.73 7.62
C ARG A 257 -27.03 4.92 6.10
N ILE A 258 -27.54 3.95 5.35
CA ILE A 258 -27.83 4.19 3.94
C ILE A 258 -28.88 5.28 4.01
N GLY A 259 -28.60 6.46 3.46
CA GLY A 259 -29.57 7.53 3.32
C GLY A 259 -30.84 6.97 2.64
N ASP A 260 -31.96 7.65 2.83
CA ASP A 260 -33.30 7.21 2.37
C ASP A 260 -33.36 6.87 0.86
N GLU A 261 -32.30 7.15 0.09
CA GLU A 261 -32.16 6.90 -1.35
C GLU A 261 -31.20 5.74 -1.68
N GLY A 262 -30.72 4.96 -0.70
CA GLY A 262 -29.85 3.82 -0.97
C GLY A 262 -28.50 4.23 -1.52
N ASN A 263 -27.76 5.06 -0.81
CA ASN A 263 -26.40 5.43 -1.19
C ASN A 263 -25.58 4.19 -1.43
N VAL A 264 -24.97 4.10 -2.59
CA VAL A 264 -24.01 3.08 -2.97
C VAL A 264 -22.65 3.73 -3.17
N LEU A 265 -21.58 2.98 -2.93
CA LEU A 265 -20.21 3.52 -3.01
C LEU A 265 -19.91 4.16 -4.36
N GLU A 266 -20.47 3.62 -5.44
CA GLU A 266 -20.34 4.12 -6.80
C GLU A 266 -20.79 5.58 -6.97
N TYR A 267 -21.73 6.07 -6.14
CA TYR A 267 -22.11 7.49 -6.16
C TYR A 267 -20.99 8.39 -5.64
N TYR A 268 -20.19 7.92 -4.68
CA TYR A 268 -19.02 8.66 -4.19
C TYR A 268 -17.87 8.60 -5.19
N VAL A 269 -17.69 7.47 -5.89
CA VAL A 269 -16.72 7.38 -7.00
C VAL A 269 -17.07 8.37 -8.10
N ALA A 270 -18.34 8.41 -8.54
CA ALA A 270 -18.81 9.38 -9.54
C ALA A 270 -18.67 10.83 -9.06
N ALA A 271 -19.00 11.11 -7.80
CA ALA A 271 -18.87 12.43 -7.20
C ALA A 271 -17.41 12.91 -7.12
N ALA A 272 -16.45 11.98 -6.87
CA ALA A 272 -15.02 12.26 -6.92
C ALA A 272 -14.57 12.63 -8.34
N GLU A 273 -14.99 11.87 -9.35
CA GLU A 273 -14.70 12.13 -10.76
C GLU A 273 -15.24 13.49 -11.20
N GLU A 274 -16.52 13.79 -10.90
CA GLU A 274 -17.14 15.08 -11.21
C GLU A 274 -16.39 16.24 -10.54
N THR A 275 -15.94 16.04 -9.28
CA THR A 275 -15.18 17.05 -8.55
C THR A 275 -13.81 17.27 -9.18
N ALA A 276 -13.09 16.20 -9.51
CA ALA A 276 -11.80 16.27 -10.16
C ALA A 276 -11.89 17.01 -11.51
N ALA A 277 -12.91 16.67 -12.31
CA ALA A 277 -13.18 17.35 -13.58
C ALA A 277 -13.50 18.84 -13.38
N ALA A 278 -14.36 19.19 -12.41
CA ALA A 278 -14.75 20.56 -12.13
C ALA A 278 -13.58 21.42 -11.63
N GLU A 279 -12.69 20.83 -10.83
CA GLU A 279 -11.49 21.50 -10.31
C GLU A 279 -10.28 21.39 -11.26
N ASN A 280 -10.42 20.72 -12.41
CA ASN A 280 -9.37 20.49 -13.38
C ASN A 280 -8.12 19.86 -12.75
N VAL A 281 -8.32 18.76 -12.02
CA VAL A 281 -7.27 17.88 -11.45
C VAL A 281 -7.37 16.49 -12.06
N ASP A 282 -6.31 15.70 -11.89
CA ASP A 282 -6.29 14.34 -12.40
C ASP A 282 -7.24 13.44 -11.58
N PHE A 283 -7.78 12.42 -12.24
CA PHE A 283 -8.62 11.41 -11.59
C PHE A 283 -8.17 10.01 -11.96
N LEU A 284 -8.03 9.16 -10.94
CA LEU A 284 -7.82 7.72 -11.08
C LEU A 284 -9.03 6.98 -10.52
N ASN A 285 -9.82 6.35 -11.39
CA ASN A 285 -10.80 5.36 -10.94
C ASN A 285 -10.09 4.06 -10.61
N ILE A 286 -9.79 3.87 -9.33
CA ILE A 286 -9.03 2.67 -8.90
C ILE A 286 -9.83 1.37 -9.07
N ASN A 287 -11.17 1.42 -9.07
CA ASN A 287 -11.99 0.25 -9.31
C ASN A 287 -11.86 -0.24 -10.74
N ASP A 288 -11.84 0.70 -11.70
CA ASP A 288 -11.64 0.36 -13.11
C ASP A 288 -10.21 -0.15 -13.37
N ALA A 289 -9.24 0.38 -12.65
CA ALA A 289 -7.84 -0.03 -12.80
C ALA A 289 -7.59 -1.44 -12.22
N LEU A 290 -8.06 -1.70 -10.99
CA LEU A 290 -7.83 -2.96 -10.30
C LEU A 290 -8.78 -4.09 -10.72
N GLN A 291 -9.94 -3.75 -11.31
CA GLN A 291 -10.97 -4.72 -11.71
C GLN A 291 -11.43 -5.64 -10.57
N TRP A 292 -11.33 -5.16 -9.31
CA TRP A 292 -11.84 -5.92 -8.18
C TRP A 292 -13.36 -5.96 -8.22
N ASN A 293 -13.90 -7.11 -7.87
CA ASN A 293 -15.34 -7.37 -7.92
C ASN A 293 -15.72 -8.47 -6.91
N GLU A 294 -16.98 -8.84 -6.85
CA GLU A 294 -17.51 -9.84 -5.92
C GLU A 294 -16.84 -11.23 -6.00
N ASN A 295 -16.19 -11.56 -7.12
CA ASN A 295 -15.58 -12.87 -7.33
C ASN A 295 -14.11 -12.93 -6.94
N ASN A 296 -13.40 -11.79 -6.92
CA ASN A 296 -11.95 -11.76 -6.70
C ASN A 296 -11.49 -10.85 -5.55
N ALA A 297 -12.31 -9.89 -5.10
CA ALA A 297 -11.86 -8.93 -4.11
C ALA A 297 -11.46 -9.57 -2.77
N ALA A 298 -11.99 -10.74 -2.43
CA ALA A 298 -11.59 -11.46 -1.22
C ALA A 298 -10.11 -11.89 -1.22
N GLU A 299 -9.48 -11.99 -2.38
CA GLU A 299 -8.07 -12.32 -2.53
C GLU A 299 -7.16 -11.12 -2.16
N TYR A 300 -7.68 -9.90 -2.29
CA TYR A 300 -6.93 -8.65 -2.15
C TYR A 300 -7.30 -7.81 -0.93
N LEU A 301 -8.29 -8.24 -0.15
CA LEU A 301 -8.78 -7.53 1.03
C LEU A 301 -8.58 -8.34 2.31
N VAL A 302 -8.09 -7.69 3.38
CA VAL A 302 -7.84 -8.36 4.66
C VAL A 302 -9.12 -8.51 5.50
N ASP A 303 -10.06 -7.58 5.37
CA ASP A 303 -11.28 -7.48 6.21
C ASP A 303 -12.52 -7.04 5.41
N SER A 304 -12.59 -7.35 4.15
CA SER A 304 -13.62 -6.92 3.19
C SER A 304 -13.57 -5.44 2.78
N ILE A 305 -12.69 -4.63 3.34
CA ILE A 305 -12.57 -3.19 3.09
C ILE A 305 -11.13 -2.82 2.69
N HIS A 306 -10.18 -3.17 3.56
CA HIS A 306 -8.80 -2.72 3.45
C HIS A 306 -7.96 -3.67 2.60
N PRO A 307 -7.18 -3.15 1.66
CA PRO A 307 -6.26 -3.97 0.88
C PRO A 307 -5.24 -4.71 1.77
N ASN A 308 -5.03 -6.00 1.51
CA ASN A 308 -3.92 -6.77 2.05
C ASN A 308 -2.61 -6.38 1.34
N GLU A 309 -1.49 -7.05 1.62
CA GLU A 309 -0.19 -6.71 1.02
C GLU A 309 -0.25 -6.68 -0.50
N GLU A 310 -0.76 -7.73 -1.13
CA GLU A 310 -0.88 -7.81 -2.58
C GLU A 310 -1.82 -6.74 -3.13
N GLY A 311 -2.95 -6.53 -2.46
CA GLY A 311 -3.90 -5.46 -2.81
C GLY A 311 -3.26 -4.07 -2.74
N ARG A 312 -2.43 -3.78 -1.73
CA ARG A 312 -1.70 -2.51 -1.61
C ARG A 312 -0.64 -2.36 -2.69
N PHE A 313 0.06 -3.45 -3.01
CA PHE A 313 1.03 -3.44 -4.10
C PHE A 313 0.36 -3.11 -5.45
N LEU A 314 -0.70 -3.83 -5.81
CA LEU A 314 -1.44 -3.57 -7.05
C LEU A 314 -2.01 -2.14 -7.09
N PHE A 315 -2.54 -1.66 -5.98
CA PHE A 315 -3.04 -0.30 -5.87
C PHE A 315 -1.91 0.73 -6.12
N GLY A 316 -0.75 0.55 -5.48
CA GLY A 316 0.42 1.40 -5.67
C GLY A 316 0.90 1.43 -7.12
N VAL A 317 0.91 0.28 -7.79
CA VAL A 317 1.25 0.17 -9.22
C VAL A 317 0.29 0.98 -10.09
N GLU A 318 -1.02 0.95 -9.82
CA GLU A 318 -1.98 1.74 -10.60
C GLU A 318 -1.83 3.25 -10.34
N VAL A 319 -1.48 3.65 -9.10
CA VAL A 319 -1.13 5.04 -8.80
C VAL A 319 0.10 5.47 -9.62
N ILE A 320 1.15 4.63 -9.69
CA ILE A 320 2.35 4.91 -10.50
C ILE A 320 1.98 5.06 -11.97
N ARG A 321 1.17 4.16 -12.53
CA ARG A 321 0.72 4.23 -13.93
C ARG A 321 -0.04 5.52 -14.23
N ALA A 322 -0.91 5.94 -13.31
CA ALA A 322 -1.63 7.20 -13.44
C ALA A 322 -0.70 8.42 -13.37
N LEU A 323 0.35 8.36 -12.57
CA LEU A 323 1.37 9.40 -12.52
C LEU A 323 2.19 9.48 -13.82
N GLN A 324 2.53 8.33 -14.43
CA GLN A 324 3.26 8.26 -15.72
C GLN A 324 2.51 8.91 -16.88
N GLY A 325 1.22 8.69 -16.99
CA GLY A 325 0.42 9.07 -18.16
C GLY A 325 0.44 10.55 -18.53
N ARG A 326 1.15 11.42 -17.75
CA ARG A 326 1.28 12.86 -17.97
C ARG A 326 2.65 13.46 -17.62
N ILE A 327 3.67 12.64 -17.36
CA ILE A 327 5.05 13.11 -17.14
C ILE A 327 5.89 13.06 -18.45
N ILE A 328 5.23 13.01 -19.60
CA ILE A 328 5.88 13.10 -20.92
C ILE A 328 5.50 14.41 -21.57
#